data_859568e8edea3b2164431daf102e407c
#
_entry.id   859568e8edea3b2164431daf102e407c
#
_cell.length_a   1.000
_cell.length_b   1.000
_cell.length_c   1.000
_cell.angle_alpha   90.00
_cell.angle_beta   90.00
_cell.angle_gamma   90.00
#
_symmetry.space_group_name_H-M   'P 1'
#
loop_
_entity.id
_entity.type
_entity.pdbx_description
1 polymer ?
#
loop_
_entity_poly.entity_id
_entity_poly.type
_entity_poly.pdbx_seq_one_letter_code
_entity_poly.pdbx_strand_id
1 'polypeptide(L)'
;MKGRKIFDYSFLALGLLIQVVTYTLMPHDSWLSLLCGCLGVCTVVLSAQGNIWNFLFGFAQVGIYTYLCYTQRFYGEIGINIYYFFTMIYGVYVWRQRLRVNEEGGAAETRIEPRHLGWPVLASIAVATLVGAQLVGWGLASWTDDTQPYLDAYTTVPALVGQVLLILVYREHWFFWLAVDLLSVVLWLRAGDYCMAAQYAFWCANCLYGLHRWKSLTPNL
;
A
#
# COMPACT_ATOMS: atom_id res chain seq x y z
N MET A 1 14.34 -22.03 -5.86
CA MET A 1 14.49 -20.71 -6.53
C MET A 1 13.59 -20.57 -7.78
N LYS A 2 13.58 -21.52 -8.73
CA LYS A 2 12.81 -21.41 -10.00
C LYS A 2 11.28 -21.32 -9.80
N GLY A 3 10.71 -22.18 -8.94
CA GLY A 3 9.27 -22.17 -8.63
C GLY A 3 8.77 -20.87 -7.97
N ARG A 4 9.59 -20.23 -7.15
CA ARG A 4 9.27 -18.98 -6.47
C ARG A 4 9.19 -17.80 -7.47
N LYS A 5 10.10 -17.73 -8.44
CA LYS A 5 10.04 -16.71 -9.51
C LYS A 5 8.80 -16.88 -10.39
N ILE A 6 8.42 -18.13 -10.69
CA ILE A 6 7.21 -18.43 -11.47
C ILE A 6 5.98 -17.92 -10.71
N PHE A 7 5.87 -18.20 -9.42
CA PHE A 7 4.77 -17.70 -8.58
C PHE A 7 4.71 -16.16 -8.57
N ASP A 8 5.87 -15.50 -8.36
CA ASP A 8 5.98 -14.04 -8.33
C ASP A 8 5.47 -13.39 -9.64
N TYR A 9 5.86 -13.93 -10.79
CA TYR A 9 5.39 -13.44 -12.09
C TYR A 9 3.92 -13.79 -12.36
N SER A 10 3.47 -14.98 -11.96
CA SER A 10 2.07 -15.37 -12.11
C SER A 10 1.15 -14.51 -11.25
N PHE A 11 1.56 -14.17 -10.04
CA PHE A 11 0.80 -13.31 -9.13
C PHE A 11 0.70 -11.88 -9.68
N LEU A 12 1.80 -11.32 -10.20
CA LEU A 12 1.79 -10.03 -10.89
C LEU A 12 0.86 -10.05 -12.11
N ALA A 13 0.99 -11.07 -12.97
CA ALA A 13 0.17 -11.22 -14.16
C ALA A 13 -1.33 -11.36 -13.82
N LEU A 14 -1.66 -12.10 -12.74
CA LEU A 14 -3.04 -12.22 -12.26
C LEU A 14 -3.60 -10.88 -11.82
N GLY A 15 -2.83 -10.08 -11.06
CA GLY A 15 -3.24 -8.75 -10.63
C GLY A 15 -3.52 -7.81 -11.81
N LEU A 16 -2.63 -7.79 -12.80
CA LEU A 16 -2.83 -7.00 -14.02
C LEU A 16 -4.04 -7.49 -14.84
N LEU A 17 -4.24 -8.80 -14.93
CA LEU A 17 -5.39 -9.39 -15.61
C LEU A 17 -6.71 -8.97 -14.93
N ILE A 18 -6.76 -8.98 -13.59
CA ILE A 18 -7.93 -8.55 -12.84
C ILE A 18 -8.27 -7.09 -13.19
N GLN A 19 -7.28 -6.18 -13.27
CA GLN A 19 -7.53 -4.78 -13.63
C GLN A 19 -8.11 -4.65 -15.03
N VAL A 20 -7.52 -5.35 -16.02
CA VAL A 20 -8.00 -5.31 -17.42
C VAL A 20 -9.41 -5.89 -17.54
N VAL A 21 -9.67 -7.04 -16.89
CA VAL A 21 -10.99 -7.68 -16.93
C VAL A 21 -12.05 -6.79 -16.27
N THR A 22 -11.74 -6.21 -15.11
CA THR A 22 -12.69 -5.31 -14.43
C THR A 22 -13.01 -4.10 -15.30
N TYR A 23 -12.00 -3.46 -15.89
CA TYR A 23 -12.20 -2.32 -16.78
C TYR A 23 -13.05 -2.68 -18.01
N THR A 24 -12.85 -3.87 -18.62
CA THR A 24 -13.64 -4.30 -19.78
C THR A 24 -15.09 -4.62 -19.44
N LEU A 25 -15.36 -5.04 -18.20
CA LEU A 25 -16.71 -5.36 -17.72
C LEU A 25 -17.46 -4.12 -17.19
N MET A 26 -16.73 -3.06 -16.81
CA MET A 26 -17.27 -1.83 -16.21
C MET A 26 -17.01 -0.62 -17.12
N PRO A 27 -17.83 -0.40 -18.16
CA PRO A 27 -17.55 0.59 -19.22
C PRO A 27 -17.65 2.06 -18.73
N HIS A 28 -18.04 2.31 -17.48
CA HIS A 28 -18.10 3.65 -16.90
C HIS A 28 -16.79 4.06 -16.22
N ASP A 29 -15.87 3.11 -15.94
CA ASP A 29 -14.59 3.40 -15.35
C ASP A 29 -13.67 4.13 -16.36
N SER A 30 -12.84 5.05 -15.83
CA SER A 30 -11.92 5.77 -16.67
C SER A 30 -10.69 4.92 -17.05
N TRP A 31 -10.09 5.18 -18.22
CA TRP A 31 -8.82 4.56 -18.57
C TRP A 31 -7.68 4.94 -17.57
N LEU A 32 -7.82 6.08 -16.90
CA LEU A 32 -6.90 6.49 -15.82
C LEU A 32 -7.06 5.59 -14.60
N SER A 33 -8.27 5.13 -14.26
CA SER A 33 -8.49 4.16 -13.16
C SER A 33 -7.82 2.83 -13.50
N LEU A 34 -7.93 2.35 -14.75
CA LEU A 34 -7.20 1.16 -15.21
C LEU A 34 -5.67 1.34 -15.09
N LEU A 35 -5.14 2.46 -15.59
CA LEU A 35 -3.71 2.73 -15.53
C LEU A 35 -3.22 2.82 -14.08
N CYS A 36 -3.96 3.53 -13.22
CA CYS A 36 -3.69 3.63 -11.80
C CYS A 36 -3.68 2.25 -11.13
N GLY A 37 -4.67 1.42 -11.42
CA GLY A 37 -4.76 0.05 -10.93
C GLY A 37 -3.58 -0.82 -11.34
N CYS A 38 -3.18 -0.77 -12.61
CA CYS A 38 -2.02 -1.51 -13.11
C CYS A 38 -0.70 -1.06 -12.45
N LEU A 39 -0.49 0.25 -12.31
CA LEU A 39 0.68 0.80 -11.62
C LEU A 39 0.68 0.42 -10.13
N GLY A 40 -0.50 0.44 -9.48
CA GLY A 40 -0.67 0.02 -8.10
C GLY A 40 -0.34 -1.47 -7.90
N VAL A 41 -0.81 -2.35 -8.79
CA VAL A 41 -0.44 -3.77 -8.75
C VAL A 41 1.07 -3.95 -8.85
N CYS A 42 1.73 -3.26 -9.78
CA CYS A 42 3.20 -3.31 -9.90
C CYS A 42 3.88 -2.83 -8.61
N THR A 43 3.43 -1.70 -8.05
CA THR A 43 3.98 -1.13 -6.81
C THR A 43 3.93 -2.12 -5.66
N VAL A 44 2.75 -2.68 -5.36
CA VAL A 44 2.58 -3.53 -4.17
C VAL A 44 3.23 -4.90 -4.32
N VAL A 45 3.21 -5.49 -5.51
CA VAL A 45 3.87 -6.79 -5.75
C VAL A 45 5.40 -6.65 -5.68
N LEU A 46 5.97 -5.60 -6.26
CA LEU A 46 7.40 -5.33 -6.15
C LEU A 46 7.80 -5.01 -4.71
N SER A 47 6.96 -4.28 -3.95
CA SER A 47 7.17 -4.03 -2.52
C SER A 47 7.18 -5.35 -1.73
N ALA A 48 6.23 -6.26 -1.98
CA ALA A 48 6.20 -7.57 -1.35
C ALA A 48 7.43 -8.42 -1.68
N GLN A 49 8.02 -8.22 -2.86
CA GLN A 49 9.28 -8.85 -3.25
C GLN A 49 10.52 -8.20 -2.64
N GLY A 50 10.40 -7.06 -1.96
CA GLY A 50 11.50 -6.26 -1.45
C GLY A 50 12.30 -5.57 -2.56
N ASN A 51 11.67 -5.30 -3.69
CA ASN A 51 12.30 -4.72 -4.87
C ASN A 51 12.14 -3.20 -4.89
N ILE A 52 13.25 -2.47 -4.99
CA ILE A 52 13.27 -0.99 -4.96
C ILE A 52 12.50 -0.34 -6.12
N TRP A 53 12.30 -1.05 -7.24
CA TRP A 53 11.53 -0.54 -8.37
C TRP A 53 10.06 -0.27 -8.04
N ASN A 54 9.57 -0.76 -6.87
CA ASN A 54 8.24 -0.41 -6.37
C ASN A 54 8.04 1.11 -6.29
N PHE A 55 9.07 1.87 -5.93
CA PHE A 55 8.98 3.32 -5.82
C PHE A 55 8.76 4.02 -7.17
N LEU A 56 9.36 3.50 -8.27
CA LEU A 56 9.13 4.09 -9.59
C LEU A 56 7.66 4.00 -10.00
N PHE A 57 7.06 2.81 -9.86
CA PHE A 57 5.65 2.61 -10.15
C PHE A 57 4.76 3.37 -9.16
N GLY A 58 5.16 3.43 -7.88
CA GLY A 58 4.47 4.18 -6.83
C GLY A 58 4.39 5.68 -7.12
N PHE A 59 5.46 6.32 -7.56
CA PHE A 59 5.45 7.73 -7.92
C PHE A 59 4.47 8.04 -9.08
N ALA A 60 4.47 7.19 -10.11
CA ALA A 60 3.53 7.33 -11.22
C ALA A 60 2.08 7.13 -10.76
N GLN A 61 1.84 6.11 -9.93
CA GLN A 61 0.52 5.82 -9.37
C GLN A 61 0.00 6.98 -8.53
N VAL A 62 0.80 7.50 -7.58
CA VAL A 62 0.40 8.61 -6.68
C VAL A 62 -0.05 9.82 -7.48
N GLY A 63 0.64 10.16 -8.57
CA GLY A 63 0.23 11.28 -9.44
C GLY A 63 -1.16 11.08 -10.05
N ILE A 64 -1.41 9.90 -10.63
CA ILE A 64 -2.71 9.59 -11.27
C ILE A 64 -3.80 9.45 -10.21
N TYR A 65 -3.52 8.77 -9.11
CA TYR A 65 -4.48 8.56 -8.03
C TYR A 65 -4.91 9.90 -7.39
N THR A 66 -3.96 10.84 -7.19
CA THR A 66 -4.28 12.19 -6.71
C THR A 66 -5.27 12.90 -7.64
N TYR A 67 -5.11 12.76 -8.95
CA TYR A 67 -6.04 13.32 -9.92
C TYR A 67 -7.43 12.65 -9.83
N LEU A 68 -7.50 11.31 -9.72
CA LEU A 68 -8.75 10.60 -9.53
C LEU A 68 -9.46 11.03 -8.24
N CYS A 69 -8.74 11.14 -7.13
CA CYS A 69 -9.28 11.62 -5.86
C CYS A 69 -9.80 13.07 -5.98
N TYR A 70 -9.12 13.93 -6.72
CA TYR A 70 -9.58 15.29 -6.97
C TYR A 70 -10.93 15.31 -7.73
N THR A 71 -11.09 14.45 -8.75
CA THR A 71 -12.36 14.35 -9.50
C THR A 71 -13.52 13.82 -8.66
N GLN A 72 -13.22 12.97 -7.67
CA GLN A 72 -14.19 12.41 -6.71
C GLN A 72 -14.37 13.27 -5.45
N ARG A 73 -13.61 14.36 -5.32
CA ARG A 73 -13.61 15.27 -4.14
C ARG A 73 -13.16 14.58 -2.84
N PHE A 74 -12.29 13.59 -2.94
CA PHE A 74 -11.69 12.92 -1.78
C PHE A 74 -10.45 13.72 -1.30
N TYR A 75 -10.68 14.79 -0.58
CA TYR A 75 -9.62 15.74 -0.19
C TYR A 75 -8.66 15.15 0.85
N GLY A 76 -9.13 14.28 1.73
CA GLY A 76 -8.29 13.53 2.66
C GLY A 76 -7.27 12.65 1.92
N GLU A 77 -7.72 11.93 0.91
CA GLU A 77 -6.88 11.10 0.04
C GLU A 77 -5.85 11.95 -0.73
N ILE A 78 -6.17 13.18 -1.14
CA ILE A 78 -5.21 14.10 -1.76
C ILE A 78 -4.10 14.45 -0.77
N GLY A 79 -4.45 14.80 0.46
CA GLY A 79 -3.49 15.13 1.51
C GLY A 79 -2.53 13.97 1.82
N ILE A 80 -3.05 12.74 1.92
CA ILE A 80 -2.22 11.56 2.17
C ILE A 80 -1.32 11.22 0.98
N ASN A 81 -1.76 11.45 -0.26
CA ASN A 81 -0.90 11.24 -1.43
C ASN A 81 0.29 12.20 -1.49
N ILE A 82 0.12 13.45 -1.07
CA ILE A 82 1.22 14.39 -0.88
C ILE A 82 2.22 13.84 0.15
N TYR A 83 1.73 13.33 1.27
CA TYR A 83 2.55 12.66 2.26
C TYR A 83 3.29 11.45 1.69
N TYR A 84 2.62 10.58 0.91
CA TYR A 84 3.26 9.43 0.25
C TYR A 84 4.37 9.87 -0.69
N PHE A 85 4.16 10.90 -1.49
CA PHE A 85 5.16 11.41 -2.41
C PHE A 85 6.47 11.75 -1.69
N PHE A 86 6.41 12.53 -0.62
CA PHE A 86 7.61 12.92 0.14
C PHE A 86 8.22 11.75 0.91
N THR A 87 7.41 10.90 1.51
CA THR A 87 7.92 9.74 2.25
C THR A 87 8.54 8.69 1.35
N MET A 88 8.05 8.51 0.13
CA MET A 88 8.69 7.63 -0.86
C MET A 88 10.07 8.12 -1.29
N ILE A 89 10.32 9.44 -1.40
CA ILE A 89 11.66 9.98 -1.66
C ILE A 89 12.63 9.52 -0.56
N TYR A 90 12.23 9.66 0.71
CA TYR A 90 13.02 9.16 1.84
C TYR A 90 13.13 7.63 1.83
N GLY A 91 12.08 6.93 1.45
CA GLY A 91 12.05 5.47 1.28
C GLY A 91 13.10 4.96 0.29
N VAL A 92 13.23 5.60 -0.87
CA VAL A 92 14.28 5.26 -1.85
C VAL A 92 15.68 5.36 -1.22
N TYR A 93 15.93 6.41 -0.43
CA TYR A 93 17.22 6.59 0.27
C TYR A 93 17.48 5.46 1.28
N VAL A 94 16.52 5.17 2.15
CA VAL A 94 16.66 4.11 3.18
C VAL A 94 16.84 2.73 2.54
N TRP A 95 16.03 2.41 1.53
CA TRP A 95 16.11 1.11 0.85
C TRP A 95 17.43 0.93 0.10
N ARG A 96 17.94 1.98 -0.56
CA ARG A 96 19.26 1.93 -1.23
C ARG A 96 20.39 1.64 -0.25
N GLN A 97 20.37 2.20 0.95
CA GLN A 97 21.37 1.91 1.96
C GLN A 97 21.32 0.45 2.41
N ARG A 98 20.13 -0.12 2.55
CA ARG A 98 19.97 -1.52 2.95
C ARG A 98 20.35 -2.51 1.86
N LEU A 99 20.11 -2.18 0.59
CA LEU A 99 20.60 -2.98 -0.53
C LEU A 99 22.13 -3.05 -0.57
N ARG A 100 22.83 -1.94 -0.31
CA ARG A 100 24.32 -1.90 -0.29
C ARG A 100 24.91 -2.75 0.84
N VAL A 101 24.29 -2.77 2.01
CA VAL A 101 24.74 -3.61 3.13
C VAL A 101 24.66 -5.08 2.76
N ASN A 102 23.64 -5.51 2.01
CA ASN A 102 23.49 -6.88 1.55
C ASN A 102 24.50 -7.27 0.46
N GLU A 103 24.91 -6.34 -0.41
CA GLU A 103 25.98 -6.55 -1.40
C GLU A 103 27.36 -6.75 -0.72
N GLU A 104 27.68 -5.97 0.31
CA GLU A 104 28.91 -6.08 1.09
C GLU A 104 28.99 -7.38 1.90
N GLY A 105 27.84 -7.94 2.30
CA GLY A 105 27.74 -9.25 2.97
C GLY A 105 27.91 -10.47 2.06
N GLY A 106 28.22 -10.28 0.77
CA GLY A 106 28.48 -11.35 -0.19
C GLY A 106 27.23 -12.10 -0.69
N ALA A 107 26.04 -11.70 -0.27
CA ALA A 107 24.79 -12.20 -0.81
C ALA A 107 24.37 -11.33 -2.01
N ALA A 108 24.54 -11.85 -3.22
CA ALA A 108 24.13 -11.19 -4.48
C ALA A 108 22.58 -11.06 -4.64
N GLU A 109 21.85 -10.86 -3.55
CA GLU A 109 20.41 -10.63 -3.59
C GLU A 109 20.11 -9.13 -3.44
N THR A 110 19.59 -8.52 -4.49
CA THR A 110 19.05 -7.15 -4.56
C THR A 110 17.77 -6.96 -3.73
N ARG A 111 17.68 -7.59 -2.56
CA ARG A 111 16.49 -7.59 -1.69
C ARG A 111 16.82 -7.03 -0.32
N ILE A 112 15.83 -6.30 0.23
CA ILE A 112 15.93 -5.77 1.58
C ILE A 112 15.75 -6.86 2.64
N GLU A 113 16.38 -6.68 3.81
CA GLU A 113 16.14 -7.49 5.00
C GLU A 113 15.10 -6.80 5.90
N PRO A 114 13.90 -7.41 6.08
CA PRO A 114 12.89 -6.85 6.93
C PRO A 114 13.27 -6.89 8.41
N ARG A 115 12.82 -5.86 9.14
CA ARG A 115 12.86 -5.80 10.59
C ARG A 115 11.60 -6.40 11.19
N HIS A 116 11.66 -6.69 12.50
CA HIS A 116 10.55 -7.16 13.30
C HIS A 116 10.33 -6.24 14.50
N LEU A 117 9.07 -5.89 14.77
CA LEU A 117 8.65 -5.21 15.98
C LEU A 117 8.27 -6.24 17.04
N GLY A 118 8.71 -5.99 18.28
CA GLY A 118 8.22 -6.75 19.42
C GLY A 118 6.71 -6.54 19.64
N TRP A 119 6.01 -7.59 20.09
CA TRP A 119 4.57 -7.55 20.31
C TRP A 119 4.06 -6.37 21.13
N PRO A 120 4.71 -5.97 22.27
CA PRO A 120 4.24 -4.81 23.05
C PRO A 120 4.29 -3.51 22.28
N VAL A 121 5.34 -3.30 21.48
CA VAL A 121 5.50 -2.10 20.63
C VAL A 121 4.43 -2.08 19.55
N LEU A 122 4.20 -3.21 18.87
CA LEU A 122 3.15 -3.31 17.86
C LEU A 122 1.77 -3.02 18.44
N ALA A 123 1.45 -3.57 19.62
CA ALA A 123 0.19 -3.32 20.30
C ALA A 123 0.02 -1.83 20.66
N SER A 124 1.08 -1.19 21.17
CA SER A 124 1.07 0.25 21.47
C SER A 124 0.83 1.11 20.24
N ILE A 125 1.48 0.79 19.12
CA ILE A 125 1.28 1.48 17.85
C ILE A 125 -0.16 1.27 17.35
N ALA A 126 -0.69 0.05 17.42
CA ALA A 126 -2.07 -0.24 16.99
C ALA A 126 -3.10 0.54 17.83
N VAL A 127 -2.96 0.56 19.15
CA VAL A 127 -3.84 1.36 20.04
C VAL A 127 -3.74 2.84 19.72
N ALA A 128 -2.53 3.38 19.59
CA ALA A 128 -2.32 4.79 19.22
C ALA A 128 -2.95 5.13 17.87
N THR A 129 -2.86 4.21 16.88
CA THR A 129 -3.48 4.34 15.56
C THR A 129 -5.00 4.41 15.66
N LEU A 130 -5.63 3.51 16.45
CA LEU A 130 -7.08 3.50 16.63
C LEU A 130 -7.58 4.78 17.34
N VAL A 131 -6.88 5.22 18.38
CA VAL A 131 -7.19 6.48 19.08
C VAL A 131 -7.03 7.67 18.15
N GLY A 132 -5.94 7.70 17.36
CA GLY A 132 -5.69 8.75 16.37
C GLY A 132 -6.77 8.79 15.30
N ALA A 133 -7.18 7.63 14.76
CA ALA A 133 -8.27 7.55 13.78
C ALA A 133 -9.61 8.05 14.35
N GLN A 134 -9.91 7.71 15.60
CA GLN A 134 -11.11 8.20 16.28
C GLN A 134 -11.10 9.73 16.42
N LEU A 135 -9.96 10.31 16.83
CA LEU A 135 -9.82 11.76 16.96
C LEU A 135 -9.91 12.49 15.64
N VAL A 136 -9.24 11.96 14.60
CA VAL A 136 -9.30 12.52 13.24
C VAL A 136 -10.73 12.42 12.69
N GLY A 137 -11.41 11.29 12.86
CA GLY A 137 -12.80 11.11 12.43
C GLY A 137 -13.76 12.06 13.12
N TRP A 138 -13.57 12.29 14.42
CA TRP A 138 -14.32 13.30 15.15
C TRP A 138 -14.06 14.72 14.61
N GLY A 139 -12.80 15.05 14.30
CA GLY A 139 -12.43 16.34 13.71
C GLY A 139 -13.06 16.52 12.33
N LEU A 140 -12.97 15.52 11.45
CA LEU A 140 -13.59 15.55 10.13
C LEU A 140 -15.10 15.73 10.23
N ALA A 141 -15.78 14.99 11.11
CA ALA A 141 -17.20 15.10 11.33
C ALA A 141 -17.65 16.46 11.89
N SER A 142 -16.76 17.14 12.65
CA SER A 142 -17.13 18.40 13.32
C SER A 142 -16.80 19.64 12.49
N TRP A 143 -15.81 19.57 11.60
CA TRP A 143 -15.26 20.76 10.92
C TRP A 143 -15.28 20.69 9.40
N THR A 144 -15.74 19.58 8.82
CA THR A 144 -15.83 19.41 7.36
C THR A 144 -17.21 18.90 6.93
N ASP A 145 -17.47 18.94 5.65
CA ASP A 145 -18.65 18.37 4.99
C ASP A 145 -18.38 16.95 4.45
N ASP A 146 -17.41 16.23 5.03
CA ASP A 146 -17.12 14.86 4.69
C ASP A 146 -18.35 13.96 4.91
N THR A 147 -18.65 13.17 3.90
CA THR A 147 -19.83 12.28 3.92
C THR A 147 -19.62 11.01 4.73
N GLN A 148 -18.35 10.64 4.97
CA GLN A 148 -17.97 9.41 5.68
C GLN A 148 -16.74 9.60 6.58
N PRO A 149 -16.75 10.60 7.52
CA PRO A 149 -15.55 11.10 8.20
C PRO A 149 -14.80 10.04 9.01
N TYR A 150 -15.52 9.11 9.63
CA TYR A 150 -14.88 8.02 10.37
C TYR A 150 -14.28 6.96 9.45
N LEU A 151 -14.93 6.64 8.33
CA LEU A 151 -14.36 5.69 7.36
C LEU A 151 -13.09 6.26 6.73
N ASP A 152 -13.09 7.54 6.36
CA ASP A 152 -11.92 8.25 5.87
C ASP A 152 -10.78 8.26 6.92
N ALA A 153 -11.07 8.57 8.17
CA ALA A 153 -10.08 8.55 9.23
C ALA A 153 -9.49 7.15 9.49
N TYR A 154 -10.33 6.11 9.43
CA TYR A 154 -9.89 4.72 9.64
C TYR A 154 -9.16 4.12 8.43
N THR A 155 -9.23 4.72 7.24
CA THR A 155 -8.34 4.42 6.12
C THR A 155 -7.06 5.24 6.19
N THR A 156 -7.16 6.53 6.48
CA THR A 156 -6.05 7.50 6.45
C THR A 156 -5.02 7.24 7.56
N VAL A 157 -5.44 7.17 8.83
CA VAL A 157 -4.48 7.11 9.94
C VAL A 157 -3.67 5.80 9.96
N PRO A 158 -4.27 4.61 9.77
CA PRO A 158 -3.48 3.39 9.63
C PRO A 158 -2.55 3.41 8.42
N ALA A 159 -2.95 4.07 7.31
CA ALA A 159 -2.11 4.19 6.14
C ALA A 159 -0.86 5.04 6.38
N LEU A 160 -0.98 6.15 7.14
CA LEU A 160 0.19 6.94 7.59
C LEU A 160 1.18 6.08 8.36
N VAL A 161 0.70 5.28 9.31
CA VAL A 161 1.52 4.37 10.10
C VAL A 161 2.12 3.26 9.25
N GLY A 162 1.30 2.63 8.40
CA GLY A 162 1.73 1.59 7.47
C GLY A 162 2.87 2.06 6.55
N GLN A 163 2.76 3.28 6.04
CA GLN A 163 3.79 3.88 5.18
C GLN A 163 5.11 4.11 5.93
N VAL A 164 5.08 4.61 7.17
CA VAL A 164 6.29 4.79 7.99
C VAL A 164 6.96 3.44 8.25
N LEU A 165 6.19 2.43 8.64
CA LEU A 165 6.71 1.09 8.91
C LEU A 165 7.28 0.43 7.65
N LEU A 166 6.65 0.63 6.48
CA LEU A 166 7.15 0.17 5.18
C LEU A 166 8.51 0.78 4.85
N ILE A 167 8.64 2.11 4.99
CA ILE A 167 9.89 2.82 4.70
C ILE A 167 11.01 2.37 5.64
N LEU A 168 10.71 2.18 6.92
CA LEU A 168 11.64 1.70 7.92
C LEU A 168 11.91 0.19 7.85
N VAL A 169 11.26 -0.48 6.88
CA VAL A 169 11.44 -1.92 6.56
C VAL A 169 10.96 -2.82 7.70
N TYR A 170 9.90 -2.44 8.41
CA TYR A 170 9.24 -3.32 9.38
C TYR A 170 8.16 -4.17 8.72
N ARG A 171 8.23 -5.51 8.88
CA ARG A 171 7.27 -6.44 8.25
C ARG A 171 5.83 -6.25 8.74
N GLU A 172 5.64 -5.66 9.90
CA GLU A 172 4.34 -5.42 10.51
C GLU A 172 3.52 -4.36 9.78
N HIS A 173 4.12 -3.58 8.86
CA HIS A 173 3.36 -2.66 8.01
C HIS A 173 2.24 -3.36 7.22
N TRP A 174 2.39 -4.66 6.90
CA TRP A 174 1.39 -5.44 6.18
C TRP A 174 0.06 -5.57 6.92
N PHE A 175 0.05 -5.54 8.27
CA PHE A 175 -1.19 -5.56 9.04
C PHE A 175 -1.97 -4.25 8.88
N PHE A 176 -1.27 -3.12 8.87
CA PHE A 176 -1.88 -1.81 8.69
C PHE A 176 -2.44 -1.66 7.28
N TRP A 177 -1.67 -2.06 6.27
CA TRP A 177 -2.14 -2.03 4.88
C TRP A 177 -3.33 -2.96 4.65
N LEU A 178 -3.34 -4.15 5.23
CA LEU A 178 -4.49 -5.05 5.11
C LEU A 178 -5.77 -4.41 5.68
N ALA A 179 -5.69 -3.74 6.82
CA ALA A 179 -6.84 -3.05 7.41
C ALA A 179 -7.32 -1.90 6.50
N VAL A 180 -6.41 -1.09 5.97
CA VAL A 180 -6.69 -0.01 5.02
C VAL A 180 -7.35 -0.57 3.76
N ASP A 181 -6.76 -1.59 3.15
CA ASP A 181 -7.24 -2.16 1.89
C ASP A 181 -8.66 -2.74 2.01
N LEU A 182 -8.96 -3.43 3.12
CA LEU A 182 -10.31 -3.95 3.40
C LEU A 182 -11.35 -2.83 3.46
N LEU A 183 -11.03 -1.72 4.12
CA LEU A 183 -11.92 -0.57 4.22
C LEU A 183 -12.03 0.19 2.88
N SER A 184 -10.92 0.29 2.14
CA SER A 184 -10.86 0.95 0.83
C SER A 184 -11.68 0.20 -0.23
N VAL A 185 -11.77 -1.13 -0.17
CA VAL A 185 -12.73 -1.87 -1.02
C VAL A 185 -14.15 -1.34 -0.82
N VAL A 186 -14.59 -1.17 0.42
CA VAL A 186 -15.93 -0.64 0.73
C VAL A 186 -16.08 0.79 0.25
N LEU A 187 -15.06 1.63 0.47
CA LEU A 187 -15.07 3.05 0.05
C LEU A 187 -15.29 3.17 -1.47
N TRP A 188 -14.49 2.47 -2.27
CA TRP A 188 -14.53 2.55 -3.72
C TRP A 188 -15.76 1.86 -4.35
N LEU A 189 -16.27 0.78 -3.73
CA LEU A 189 -17.58 0.23 -4.13
C LEU A 189 -18.71 1.23 -3.94
N ARG A 190 -18.68 2.00 -2.85
CA ARG A 190 -19.68 3.07 -2.62
C ARG A 190 -19.51 4.27 -3.57
N ALA A 191 -18.28 4.55 -3.98
CA ALA A 191 -17.97 5.57 -4.98
C ALA A 191 -18.33 5.16 -6.41
N GLY A 192 -18.60 3.86 -6.66
CA GLY A 192 -18.95 3.33 -7.98
C GLY A 192 -17.75 3.12 -8.92
N ASP A 193 -16.51 3.18 -8.42
CA ASP A 193 -15.28 2.84 -9.18
C ASP A 193 -14.85 1.40 -8.88
N TYR A 194 -15.25 0.50 -9.76
CA TYR A 194 -15.02 -0.94 -9.60
C TYR A 194 -13.57 -1.35 -9.90
N CYS A 195 -12.86 -0.60 -10.76
CA CYS A 195 -11.43 -0.82 -11.00
C CYS A 195 -10.62 -0.57 -9.73
N MET A 196 -10.91 0.52 -9.02
CA MET A 196 -10.27 0.81 -7.74
C MET A 196 -10.66 -0.20 -6.67
N ALA A 197 -11.93 -0.59 -6.58
CA ALA A 197 -12.35 -1.65 -5.64
C ALA A 197 -11.63 -2.98 -5.91
N ALA A 198 -11.49 -3.40 -7.18
CA ALA A 198 -10.75 -4.60 -7.57
C ALA A 198 -9.25 -4.50 -7.25
N GLN A 199 -8.66 -3.31 -7.42
CA GLN A 199 -7.28 -3.04 -7.01
C GLN A 199 -7.09 -3.31 -5.52
N TYR A 200 -7.90 -2.72 -4.66
CA TYR A 200 -7.79 -2.89 -3.21
C TYR A 200 -8.10 -4.33 -2.76
N ALA A 201 -9.05 -5.01 -3.41
CA ALA A 201 -9.29 -6.43 -3.17
C ALA A 201 -8.07 -7.30 -3.49
N PHE A 202 -7.37 -7.01 -4.61
CA PHE A 202 -6.10 -7.65 -4.92
C PHE A 202 -5.00 -7.29 -3.91
N TRP A 203 -4.96 -6.05 -3.43
CA TRP A 203 -4.00 -5.63 -2.42
C TRP A 203 -4.17 -6.34 -1.09
N CYS A 204 -5.39 -6.67 -0.67
CA CYS A 204 -5.63 -7.53 0.48
C CYS A 204 -4.90 -8.90 0.33
N ALA A 205 -5.01 -9.53 -0.84
CA ALA A 205 -4.30 -10.77 -1.12
C ALA A 205 -2.77 -10.55 -1.14
N ASN A 206 -2.32 -9.43 -1.69
CA ASN A 206 -0.90 -9.05 -1.69
C ASN A 206 -0.36 -8.79 -0.28
N CYS A 207 -1.14 -8.22 0.64
CA CYS A 207 -0.74 -8.03 2.04
C CYS A 207 -0.45 -9.39 2.72
N LEU A 208 -1.29 -10.39 2.50
CA LEU A 208 -1.06 -11.74 3.03
C LEU A 208 0.18 -12.40 2.41
N TYR A 209 0.35 -12.25 1.10
CA TYR A 209 1.55 -12.71 0.39
C TYR A 209 2.82 -11.99 0.89
N GLY A 210 2.79 -10.67 1.01
CA GLY A 210 3.91 -9.86 1.49
C GLY A 210 4.30 -10.19 2.93
N LEU A 211 3.32 -10.33 3.83
CA LEU A 211 3.55 -10.72 5.22
C LEU A 211 4.25 -12.09 5.31
N HIS A 212 3.74 -13.09 4.56
CA HIS A 212 4.37 -14.43 4.51
C HIS A 212 5.81 -14.34 3.97
N ARG A 213 6.01 -13.57 2.89
CA ARG A 213 7.31 -13.43 2.26
C ARG A 213 8.32 -12.70 3.14
N TRP A 214 7.95 -11.58 3.75
CA TRP A 214 8.83 -10.82 4.63
C TRP A 214 9.15 -11.58 5.91
N LYS A 215 8.22 -12.40 6.41
CA LYS A 215 8.50 -13.31 7.53
C LYS A 215 9.61 -14.31 7.19
N SER A 216 9.63 -14.84 5.96
CA SER A 216 10.68 -15.77 5.52
C SER A 216 12.03 -15.12 5.23
N LEU A 217 12.08 -13.78 5.10
CA LEU A 217 13.28 -12.98 4.87
C LEU A 217 13.84 -12.39 6.18
N THR A 218 13.05 -12.35 7.24
CA THR A 218 13.51 -11.86 8.56
C THR A 218 14.43 -12.91 9.17
N PRO A 219 15.66 -12.59 9.59
CA PRO A 219 16.51 -13.52 10.29
C PRO A 219 15.78 -14.07 11.54
N ASN A 220 15.89 -15.38 11.76
CA ASN A 220 15.39 -15.96 13.01
C ASN A 220 16.25 -15.40 14.16
N LEU A 221 15.64 -14.69 15.07
CA LEU A 221 16.20 -14.34 16.38
C LEU A 221 16.15 -15.54 17.29
#